data_f7ef1522ac96710b7f66b4ae653e8548
#
_entry.id   f7ef1522ac96710b7f66b4ae653e8548
#
_cell.length_a   1.000
_cell.length_b   1.000
_cell.length_c   1.000
_cell.angle_alpha   90.00
_cell.angle_beta   90.00
_cell.angle_gamma   90.00
#
_symmetry.space_group_name_H-M   'P 1'
#
loop_
_entity.id
_entity.type
_entity.pdbx_description
1 polymer ?
#
loop_
_entity_poly.entity_id
_entity_poly.type
_entity_poly.pdbx_seq_one_letter_code
_entity_poly.pdbx_strand_id
1 'polypeptide(L)'
;TAGELIRLLINHPDVDLKTVSDASKSGQKVSSVHHGLIGETDLVFTTDDDFSSLDVLFLCLDGRQVEEFMDSYVVAENQYIIDLSDRHRVQNQDSRFVYGLSELNRKPLVRGARLAVVPSAVASAALISLLPLFNESAIDTDIDIEVTGGYDKIGDVETEILCQLRKIRPDFDAKVSIAYSDAEVRRGIRVKTM
;
A
#
# COMPACT_ATOMS: atom_id res chain seq x y z
N THR A 1 -8.23 5.57 -3.28
CA THR A 1 -7.50 5.06 -2.09
C THR A 1 -7.79 5.94 -0.87
N ALA A 2 -7.49 7.25 -0.88
CA ALA A 2 -7.62 8.13 0.29
C ALA A 2 -9.03 8.11 0.92
N GLY A 3 -10.09 8.21 0.13
CA GLY A 3 -11.47 8.18 0.66
C GLY A 3 -11.83 6.91 1.42
N GLU A 4 -11.37 5.74 0.95
CA GLU A 4 -11.59 4.47 1.66
C GLU A 4 -10.76 4.40 2.95
N LEU A 5 -9.52 4.91 2.91
CA LEU A 5 -8.69 4.99 4.12
C LEU A 5 -9.33 5.90 5.17
N ILE A 6 -9.78 7.09 4.78
CA ILE A 6 -10.49 8.01 5.68
C ILE A 6 -11.72 7.31 6.30
N ARG A 7 -12.53 6.61 5.50
CA ARG A 7 -13.69 5.87 5.98
C ARG A 7 -13.33 4.81 7.03
N LEU A 8 -12.20 4.13 6.86
CA LEU A 8 -11.71 3.16 7.84
C LEU A 8 -11.23 3.85 9.12
N LEU A 9 -10.49 4.95 8.99
CA LEU A 9 -9.90 5.65 10.13
C LEU A 9 -10.94 6.36 11.00
N ILE A 10 -11.95 7.03 10.43
CA ILE A 10 -13.01 7.70 11.21
C ILE A 10 -13.86 6.73 12.00
N ASN A 11 -13.92 5.47 11.59
CA ASN A 11 -14.67 4.42 12.29
C ASN A 11 -13.79 3.52 13.17
N HIS A 12 -12.49 3.81 13.28
CA HIS A 12 -11.57 2.99 14.06
C HIS A 12 -11.59 3.43 15.53
N PRO A 13 -11.80 2.53 16.50
CA PRO A 13 -12.00 2.90 17.91
C PRO A 13 -10.78 3.55 18.57
N ASP A 14 -9.58 3.26 18.09
CA ASP A 14 -8.30 3.72 18.67
C ASP A 14 -7.61 4.79 17.83
N VAL A 15 -8.29 5.37 16.83
CA VAL A 15 -7.74 6.38 15.94
C VAL A 15 -8.50 7.68 16.05
N ASP A 16 -7.75 8.76 16.20
CA ASP A 16 -8.25 10.12 16.10
C ASP A 16 -7.68 10.75 14.82
N LEU A 17 -8.49 10.83 13.77
CA LEU A 17 -8.09 11.42 12.49
C LEU A 17 -8.01 12.95 12.62
N LYS A 18 -6.81 13.48 12.78
CA LYS A 18 -6.57 14.91 13.08
C LYS A 18 -6.68 15.80 11.86
N THR A 19 -6.10 15.38 10.74
CA THR A 19 -6.01 16.22 9.54
C THR A 19 -6.05 15.40 8.27
N VAL A 20 -6.53 16.01 7.20
CA VAL A 20 -6.44 15.51 5.83
C VAL A 20 -5.86 16.64 4.98
N SER A 21 -4.59 16.52 4.61
CA SER A 21 -3.89 17.56 3.86
C SER A 21 -3.93 17.29 2.35
N ASP A 22 -4.42 18.27 1.60
CA ASP A 22 -4.37 18.32 0.13
C ASP A 22 -4.45 19.79 -0.30
N ALA A 23 -3.32 20.36 -0.70
CA ALA A 23 -3.23 21.78 -1.08
C ALA A 23 -4.20 22.14 -2.23
N SER A 24 -4.45 21.22 -3.15
CA SER A 24 -5.35 21.43 -4.29
C SER A 24 -6.84 21.50 -3.90
N LYS A 25 -7.19 21.00 -2.71
CA LYS A 25 -8.56 20.91 -2.20
C LYS A 25 -8.78 21.69 -0.91
N SER A 26 -7.78 22.46 -0.49
CA SER A 26 -7.82 23.23 0.76
C SER A 26 -9.13 24.02 0.92
N GLY A 27 -9.71 23.92 2.12
CA GLY A 27 -10.99 24.57 2.45
C GLY A 27 -12.24 23.83 1.98
N GLN A 28 -12.12 22.77 1.17
CA GLN A 28 -13.27 21.94 0.77
C GLN A 28 -13.56 20.89 1.83
N LYS A 29 -14.84 20.55 2.04
CA LYS A 29 -15.21 19.42 2.90
C LYS A 29 -14.73 18.11 2.27
N VAL A 30 -14.17 17.21 3.08
CA VAL A 30 -13.74 15.88 2.64
C VAL A 30 -14.91 15.11 2.03
N SER A 31 -16.12 15.25 2.59
CA SER A 31 -17.34 14.64 2.08
C SER A 31 -17.80 15.18 0.72
N SER A 32 -17.41 16.40 0.33
CA SER A 32 -17.72 16.94 -1.00
C SER A 32 -16.88 16.33 -2.12
N VAL A 33 -15.70 15.83 -1.80
CA VAL A 33 -14.79 15.14 -2.72
C VAL A 33 -15.02 13.62 -2.69
N HIS A 34 -15.25 13.10 -1.50
CA HIS A 34 -15.51 11.68 -1.24
C HIS A 34 -16.95 11.48 -0.81
N HIS A 35 -17.87 11.42 -1.76
CA HIS A 35 -19.33 11.38 -1.51
C HIS A 35 -19.80 10.23 -0.60
N GLY A 36 -19.03 9.14 -0.52
CA GLY A 36 -19.28 8.04 0.41
C GLY A 36 -19.09 8.39 1.89
N LEU A 37 -18.61 9.62 2.19
CA LEU A 37 -18.39 10.12 3.56
C LEU A 37 -19.42 11.22 3.97
N ILE A 38 -20.47 11.40 3.18
CA ILE A 38 -21.55 12.36 3.51
C ILE A 38 -22.25 11.91 4.79
N GLY A 39 -22.24 12.77 5.80
CA GLY A 39 -22.78 12.49 7.13
C GLY A 39 -21.86 11.72 8.08
N GLU A 40 -20.71 11.25 7.59
CA GLU A 40 -19.76 10.50 8.42
C GLU A 40 -18.67 11.42 9.03
N THR A 41 -18.37 12.55 8.38
CA THR A 41 -17.35 13.48 8.85
C THR A 41 -17.59 14.91 8.37
N ASP A 42 -17.20 15.88 9.20
CA ASP A 42 -17.15 17.31 8.87
C ASP A 42 -15.72 17.81 8.58
N LEU A 43 -14.73 16.90 8.46
CA LEU A 43 -13.37 17.26 8.15
C LEU A 43 -13.27 18.07 6.85
N VAL A 44 -12.33 19.00 6.86
CA VAL A 44 -12.00 19.89 5.75
C VAL A 44 -10.57 19.64 5.34
N PHE A 45 -10.28 19.65 4.04
CA PHE A 45 -8.90 19.58 3.56
C PHE A 45 -8.11 20.79 4.00
N THR A 46 -6.90 20.57 4.48
CA THR A 46 -5.97 21.59 4.95
C THR A 46 -4.77 21.72 4.01
N THR A 47 -3.95 22.73 4.25
CA THR A 47 -2.62 22.92 3.65
C THR A 47 -1.51 22.70 4.67
N ASP A 48 -1.84 22.12 5.83
CA ASP A 48 -0.84 21.88 6.87
C ASP A 48 0.30 21.04 6.33
N ASP A 49 1.50 21.45 6.66
CA ASP A 49 2.77 20.80 6.32
C ASP A 49 3.58 20.43 7.58
N ASP A 50 3.17 20.89 8.77
CA ASP A 50 3.74 20.45 10.05
C ASP A 50 2.93 19.29 10.63
N PHE A 51 3.45 18.10 10.43
CA PHE A 51 2.87 16.84 10.94
C PHE A 51 3.66 16.26 12.11
N SER A 52 4.58 17.04 12.70
CA SER A 52 5.50 16.57 13.76
C SER A 52 4.81 16.10 15.06
N SER A 53 3.60 16.58 15.29
CA SER A 53 2.78 16.21 16.46
C SER A 53 1.91 14.96 16.26
N LEU A 54 1.90 14.39 15.04
CA LEU A 54 1.09 13.23 14.70
C LEU A 54 1.85 11.92 14.94
N ASP A 55 1.17 10.92 15.47
CA ASP A 55 1.76 9.60 15.70
C ASP A 55 1.93 8.82 14.38
N VAL A 56 0.99 8.97 13.43
CA VAL A 56 0.96 8.21 12.17
C VAL A 56 0.62 9.12 11.00
N LEU A 57 1.42 9.03 9.94
CA LEU A 57 1.14 9.63 8.64
C LEU A 57 0.86 8.56 7.59
N PHE A 58 -0.22 8.74 6.85
CA PHE A 58 -0.55 7.95 5.67
C PHE A 58 -0.28 8.77 4.41
N LEU A 59 0.63 8.31 3.57
CA LEU A 59 0.98 8.97 2.32
C LEU A 59 0.11 8.41 1.18
N CYS A 60 -0.93 9.15 0.81
CA CYS A 60 -1.82 8.83 -0.32
C CYS A 60 -1.42 9.64 -1.57
N LEU A 61 -0.13 9.78 -1.80
CA LEU A 61 0.51 10.54 -2.86
C LEU A 61 0.89 9.61 -4.03
N ASP A 62 1.24 10.17 -5.19
CA ASP A 62 1.92 9.38 -6.22
C ASP A 62 3.39 9.14 -5.86
N GLY A 63 4.05 8.21 -6.56
CA GLY A 63 5.41 7.80 -6.21
C GLY A 63 6.44 8.93 -6.23
N ARG A 64 6.29 9.92 -7.14
CA ARG A 64 7.16 11.10 -7.21
C ARG A 64 6.92 12.05 -6.05
N GLN A 65 5.66 12.31 -5.73
CA GLN A 65 5.29 13.17 -4.62
C GLN A 65 5.75 12.58 -3.28
N VAL A 66 5.74 11.25 -3.13
CA VAL A 66 6.26 10.57 -1.94
C VAL A 66 7.77 10.78 -1.82
N GLU A 67 8.53 10.71 -2.92
CA GLU A 67 9.96 11.01 -2.88
C GLU A 67 10.22 12.45 -2.43
N GLU A 68 9.58 13.42 -3.11
CA GLU A 68 9.70 14.85 -2.78
C GLU A 68 9.36 15.14 -1.31
N PHE A 69 8.30 14.49 -0.79
CA PHE A 69 7.92 14.59 0.61
C PHE A 69 9.00 13.99 1.54
N MET A 70 9.46 12.77 1.26
CA MET A 70 10.44 12.07 2.12
C MET A 70 11.83 12.71 2.10
N ASP A 71 12.18 13.42 1.04
CA ASP A 71 13.45 14.16 0.93
C ASP A 71 13.45 15.42 1.80
N SER A 72 12.29 16.03 2.00
CA SER A 72 12.13 17.28 2.76
C SER A 72 11.63 17.08 4.19
N TYR A 73 10.96 15.96 4.47
CA TYR A 73 10.32 15.71 5.76
C TYR A 73 11.21 14.95 6.73
N VAL A 74 11.39 15.52 7.92
CA VAL A 74 12.12 14.87 9.02
C VAL A 74 11.14 14.07 9.87
N VAL A 75 11.22 12.75 9.77
CA VAL A 75 10.36 11.84 10.55
C VAL A 75 10.72 11.93 12.03
N ALA A 76 9.75 12.28 12.87
CA ALA A 76 9.94 12.35 14.31
C ALA A 76 10.23 10.95 14.92
N GLU A 77 10.89 10.93 16.09
CA GLU A 77 11.38 9.68 16.69
C GLU A 77 10.27 8.65 16.97
N ASN A 78 9.08 9.10 17.33
CA ASN A 78 7.94 8.23 17.65
C ASN A 78 6.89 8.16 16.54
N GLN A 79 7.19 8.68 15.35
CA GLN A 79 6.24 8.78 14.26
C GLN A 79 6.35 7.57 13.31
N TYR A 80 5.20 7.10 12.86
CA TYR A 80 5.07 6.06 11.84
C TYR A 80 4.64 6.68 10.52
N ILE A 81 5.24 6.23 9.42
CA ILE A 81 4.84 6.59 8.06
C ILE A 81 4.39 5.33 7.32
N ILE A 82 3.19 5.39 6.78
CA ILE A 82 2.59 4.32 5.98
C ILE A 82 2.38 4.83 4.57
N ASP A 83 3.21 4.33 3.64
CA ASP A 83 3.16 4.71 2.23
C ASP A 83 2.16 3.82 1.46
N LEU A 84 1.20 4.45 0.79
CA LEU A 84 0.21 3.77 -0.05
C LEU A 84 0.54 3.88 -1.54
N SER A 85 1.64 4.55 -1.91
CA SER A 85 2.10 4.64 -3.29
C SER A 85 2.72 3.32 -3.78
N ASP A 86 3.10 3.29 -5.04
CA ASP A 86 3.87 2.19 -5.63
C ASP A 86 5.39 2.33 -5.42
N ARG A 87 5.85 3.52 -4.98
CA ARG A 87 7.27 3.90 -4.96
C ARG A 87 8.17 2.95 -4.16
N HIS A 88 7.71 2.53 -2.99
CA HIS A 88 8.50 1.69 -2.10
C HIS A 88 8.08 0.20 -2.11
N ARG A 89 7.18 -0.21 -3.01
CA ARG A 89 6.74 -1.62 -3.13
C ARG A 89 7.82 -2.50 -3.72
N VAL A 90 8.50 -2.01 -4.74
CA VAL A 90 9.69 -2.66 -5.30
C VAL A 90 10.90 -2.17 -4.51
N GLN A 91 11.32 -2.96 -3.54
CA GLN A 91 12.36 -2.56 -2.60
C GLN A 91 13.74 -2.88 -3.14
N ASN A 92 14.58 -1.86 -3.27
CA ASN A 92 16.02 -1.99 -3.40
C ASN A 92 16.66 -2.31 -2.03
N GLN A 93 17.92 -2.72 -2.02
CA GLN A 93 18.65 -3.08 -0.79
C GLN A 93 18.71 -1.95 0.26
N ASP A 94 18.56 -0.70 -0.19
CA ASP A 94 18.62 0.50 0.65
C ASP A 94 17.25 1.00 1.13
N SER A 95 16.17 0.24 0.91
CA SER A 95 14.84 0.69 1.30
C SER A 95 14.70 0.72 2.83
N ARG A 96 14.43 1.91 3.36
CA ARG A 96 14.07 2.11 4.77
C ARG A 96 12.65 1.64 5.08
N PHE A 97 11.84 1.42 4.05
CA PHE A 97 10.46 0.98 4.20
C PHE A 97 10.37 -0.53 4.30
N VAL A 98 9.59 -1.01 5.25
CA VAL A 98 9.25 -2.43 5.35
C VAL A 98 8.03 -2.72 4.49
N TYR A 99 8.10 -3.73 3.65
CA TYR A 99 6.94 -4.19 2.88
C TYR A 99 5.88 -4.77 3.81
N GLY A 100 4.69 -4.19 3.81
CA GLY A 100 3.65 -4.36 4.81
C GLY A 100 2.81 -5.63 4.68
N LEU A 101 3.38 -6.73 4.19
CA LEU A 101 2.75 -8.05 4.18
C LEU A 101 3.26 -8.86 5.37
N SER A 102 2.39 -9.10 6.36
CA SER A 102 2.75 -9.76 7.62
C SER A 102 3.23 -11.19 7.43
N GLU A 103 2.76 -11.89 6.42
CA GLU A 103 3.17 -13.25 6.05
C GLU A 103 4.65 -13.31 5.67
N LEU A 104 5.19 -12.23 5.11
CA LEU A 104 6.60 -12.10 4.72
C LEU A 104 7.45 -11.42 5.79
N ASN A 105 6.93 -10.34 6.36
CA ASN A 105 7.70 -9.40 7.15
C ASN A 105 7.18 -9.23 8.59
N ARG A 106 6.60 -10.29 9.17
CA ARG A 106 6.05 -10.25 10.53
C ARG A 106 7.06 -9.75 11.57
N LYS A 107 8.30 -10.24 11.52
CA LYS A 107 9.31 -9.87 12.53
C LYS A 107 9.62 -8.35 12.54
N PRO A 108 9.98 -7.70 11.42
CA PRO A 108 10.23 -6.27 11.42
C PRO A 108 8.98 -5.44 11.77
N LEU A 109 7.79 -5.85 11.28
CA LEU A 109 6.54 -5.14 11.58
C LEU A 109 6.21 -5.18 13.08
N VAL A 110 6.28 -6.36 13.72
CA VAL A 110 5.99 -6.52 15.16
C VAL A 110 7.07 -5.84 16.03
N ARG A 111 8.29 -5.71 15.53
CA ARG A 111 9.38 -5.00 16.24
C ARG A 111 9.28 -3.47 16.13
N GLY A 112 8.23 -2.95 15.51
CA GLY A 112 7.96 -1.52 15.41
C GLY A 112 8.69 -0.85 14.25
N ALA A 113 8.66 -1.47 13.06
CA ALA A 113 9.08 -0.77 11.83
C ALA A 113 8.27 0.52 11.68
N ARG A 114 8.95 1.66 11.66
CA ARG A 114 8.30 2.98 11.61
C ARG A 114 7.95 3.43 10.21
N LEU A 115 8.56 2.84 9.21
CA LEU A 115 8.29 3.12 7.79
C LEU A 115 7.80 1.84 7.14
N ALA A 116 6.57 1.84 6.67
CA ALA A 116 5.97 0.70 6.00
C ALA A 116 5.32 1.11 4.68
N VAL A 117 5.40 0.24 3.67
CA VAL A 117 4.67 0.41 2.41
C VAL A 117 3.55 -0.60 2.30
N VAL A 118 2.38 -0.13 1.92
CA VAL A 118 1.20 -0.98 1.70
C VAL A 118 1.34 -1.69 0.35
N PRO A 119 1.30 -3.04 0.34
CA PRO A 119 1.33 -3.82 -0.89
C PRO A 119 0.16 -3.50 -1.82
N SER A 120 0.33 -3.73 -3.12
CA SER A 120 -0.81 -3.72 -4.04
C SER A 120 -1.78 -4.87 -3.71
N ALA A 121 -3.07 -4.68 -4.00
CA ALA A 121 -4.08 -5.69 -3.73
C ALA A 121 -3.80 -7.00 -4.50
N VAL A 122 -3.36 -6.88 -5.75
CA VAL A 122 -3.02 -8.03 -6.60
C VAL A 122 -1.80 -8.76 -6.05
N ALA A 123 -0.72 -8.04 -5.73
CA ALA A 123 0.48 -8.67 -5.16
C ALA A 123 0.19 -9.34 -3.81
N SER A 124 -0.61 -8.69 -2.94
CA SER A 124 -1.02 -9.30 -1.66
C SER A 124 -1.72 -10.64 -1.87
N ALA A 125 -2.75 -10.67 -2.74
CA ALA A 125 -3.51 -11.89 -3.00
C ALA A 125 -2.65 -12.99 -3.64
N ALA A 126 -1.80 -12.63 -4.61
CA ALA A 126 -0.90 -13.56 -5.26
C ALA A 126 0.15 -14.12 -4.27
N LEU A 127 0.82 -13.26 -3.53
CA LEU A 127 1.84 -13.68 -2.57
C LEU A 127 1.26 -14.58 -1.47
N ILE A 128 0.10 -14.23 -0.89
CA ILE A 128 -0.55 -15.08 0.13
C ILE A 128 -0.84 -16.48 -0.43
N SER A 129 -1.24 -16.60 -1.70
CA SER A 129 -1.51 -17.90 -2.31
C SER A 129 -0.24 -18.67 -2.67
N LEU A 130 0.83 -17.98 -3.07
CA LEU A 130 2.08 -18.60 -3.52
C LEU A 130 3.03 -18.98 -2.38
N LEU A 131 3.07 -18.19 -1.30
CA LEU A 131 4.05 -18.34 -0.22
C LEU A 131 4.11 -19.74 0.39
N PRO A 132 3.01 -20.45 0.69
CA PRO A 132 3.09 -21.79 1.24
C PRO A 132 3.81 -22.77 0.31
N LEU A 133 3.50 -22.71 -0.99
CA LEU A 133 4.12 -23.58 -2.00
C LEU A 133 5.58 -23.17 -2.28
N PHE A 134 5.85 -21.88 -2.26
CA PHE A 134 7.17 -21.35 -2.52
C PHE A 134 8.18 -21.67 -1.40
N ASN A 135 7.73 -21.62 -0.15
CA ASN A 135 8.53 -22.00 1.02
C ASN A 135 8.90 -23.51 1.01
N GLU A 136 8.02 -24.36 0.48
CA GLU A 136 8.28 -25.81 0.31
C GLU A 136 9.07 -26.14 -0.97
N SER A 137 9.54 -25.11 -1.69
CA SER A 137 10.22 -25.26 -2.99
C SER A 137 9.40 -26.06 -4.03
N ALA A 138 8.07 -25.98 -3.94
CA ALA A 138 7.17 -26.67 -4.85
C ALA A 138 6.96 -25.90 -6.18
N ILE A 139 7.50 -24.70 -6.32
CA ILE A 139 7.42 -23.87 -7.52
C ILE A 139 8.84 -23.54 -7.99
N ASP A 140 9.19 -24.04 -9.18
CA ASP A 140 10.47 -23.77 -9.88
C ASP A 140 10.28 -23.30 -11.32
N THR A 141 9.04 -23.01 -11.71
CA THR A 141 8.65 -22.62 -13.07
C THR A 141 8.11 -21.21 -13.11
N ASP A 142 7.86 -20.72 -14.31
CA ASP A 142 7.15 -19.45 -14.52
C ASP A 142 5.77 -19.48 -13.85
N ILE A 143 5.37 -18.32 -13.34
CA ILE A 143 4.11 -18.14 -12.61
C ILE A 143 3.18 -17.29 -13.45
N ASP A 144 2.05 -17.86 -13.83
CA ASP A 144 0.99 -17.14 -14.51
C ASP A 144 -0.12 -16.77 -13.51
N ILE A 145 -0.55 -15.52 -13.59
CA ILE A 145 -1.57 -14.97 -12.70
C ILE A 145 -2.71 -14.41 -13.52
N GLU A 146 -3.91 -14.88 -13.27
CA GLU A 146 -5.14 -14.30 -13.82
C GLU A 146 -5.80 -13.41 -12.78
N VAL A 147 -6.04 -12.14 -13.13
CA VAL A 147 -6.73 -11.17 -12.28
C VAL A 147 -8.05 -10.78 -12.92
N THR A 148 -9.13 -10.94 -12.17
CA THR A 148 -10.48 -10.56 -12.62
C THR A 148 -11.09 -9.60 -11.60
N GLY A 149 -11.63 -8.46 -12.05
CA GLY A 149 -12.36 -7.53 -11.19
C GLY A 149 -12.05 -6.06 -11.46
N GLY A 150 -12.68 -5.19 -10.66
CA GLY A 150 -12.41 -3.76 -10.67
C GLY A 150 -11.16 -3.43 -9.87
N TYR A 151 -10.11 -3.03 -10.55
CA TYR A 151 -8.84 -2.62 -9.93
C TYR A 151 -8.27 -1.41 -10.70
N ASP A 152 -7.56 -0.58 -9.98
CA ASP A 152 -6.69 0.42 -10.59
C ASP A 152 -5.30 -0.21 -10.77
N LYS A 153 -4.82 -0.26 -12.01
CA LYS A 153 -3.47 -0.73 -12.31
C LYS A 153 -2.48 0.36 -11.87
N ILE A 154 -1.95 0.21 -10.66
CA ILE A 154 -0.97 1.13 -10.10
C ILE A 154 0.35 0.39 -9.90
N GLY A 155 1.39 0.85 -10.59
CA GLY A 155 2.74 0.30 -10.49
C GLY A 155 2.96 -1.00 -11.27
N ASP A 156 4.16 -1.52 -11.14
CA ASP A 156 4.61 -2.77 -11.76
C ASP A 156 4.44 -3.93 -10.78
N VAL A 157 3.26 -4.56 -10.84
CA VAL A 157 2.87 -5.63 -9.91
C VAL A 157 3.69 -6.91 -10.12
N GLU A 158 4.09 -7.19 -11.36
CA GLU A 158 4.94 -8.36 -11.69
C GLU A 158 6.29 -8.22 -10.99
N THR A 159 6.93 -7.06 -11.14
CA THR A 159 8.19 -6.76 -10.46
C THR A 159 8.02 -6.70 -8.93
N GLU A 160 6.89 -6.20 -8.41
CA GLU A 160 6.58 -6.20 -6.99
C GLU A 160 6.57 -7.64 -6.44
N ILE A 161 5.86 -8.57 -7.09
CA ILE A 161 5.78 -9.98 -6.69
C ILE A 161 7.16 -10.63 -6.75
N LEU A 162 7.87 -10.50 -7.87
CA LEU A 162 9.21 -11.06 -8.07
C LEU A 162 10.19 -10.58 -7.01
N CYS A 163 10.18 -9.30 -6.69
CA CYS A 163 11.02 -8.71 -5.67
C CYS A 163 10.82 -9.40 -4.31
N GLN A 164 9.58 -9.69 -3.94
CA GLN A 164 9.29 -10.36 -2.67
C GLN A 164 9.65 -11.85 -2.69
N LEU A 165 9.40 -12.55 -3.79
CA LEU A 165 9.79 -13.96 -3.94
C LEU A 165 11.32 -14.14 -3.91
N ARG A 166 12.07 -13.27 -4.55
CA ARG A 166 13.53 -13.27 -4.54
C ARG A 166 14.17 -12.95 -3.20
N LYS A 167 13.45 -12.32 -2.28
CA LYS A 167 13.91 -12.20 -0.88
C LYS A 167 13.94 -13.54 -0.16
N ILE A 168 13.06 -14.46 -0.52
CA ILE A 168 13.00 -15.82 0.06
C ILE A 168 14.00 -16.74 -0.65
N ARG A 169 13.99 -16.72 -1.98
CA ARG A 169 14.92 -17.48 -2.83
C ARG A 169 15.62 -16.54 -3.83
N PRO A 170 16.83 -16.07 -3.51
CA PRO A 170 17.56 -15.10 -4.35
C PRO A 170 17.89 -15.61 -5.75
N ASP A 171 17.98 -16.92 -5.93
CA ASP A 171 18.25 -17.61 -7.17
C ASP A 171 17.01 -17.90 -8.03
N PHE A 172 15.82 -17.48 -7.59
CA PHE A 172 14.58 -17.64 -8.36
C PHE A 172 14.60 -16.78 -9.63
N ASP A 173 14.72 -17.44 -10.79
CA ASP A 173 14.91 -16.81 -12.11
C ASP A 173 13.68 -16.95 -13.03
N ALA A 174 12.59 -17.54 -12.54
CA ALA A 174 11.36 -17.68 -13.29
C ALA A 174 10.63 -16.32 -13.47
N LYS A 175 9.76 -16.25 -14.46
CA LYS A 175 8.96 -15.06 -14.76
C LYS A 175 7.64 -15.08 -13.99
N VAL A 176 7.13 -13.89 -13.70
CA VAL A 176 5.75 -13.68 -13.29
C VAL A 176 5.05 -12.93 -14.40
N SER A 177 3.93 -13.46 -14.88
CA SER A 177 3.10 -12.86 -15.92
C SER A 177 1.69 -12.64 -15.39
N ILE A 178 1.09 -11.48 -15.63
CA ILE A 178 -0.25 -11.15 -15.15
C ILE A 178 -1.18 -10.84 -16.32
N ALA A 179 -2.22 -11.65 -16.46
CA ALA A 179 -3.32 -11.39 -17.38
C ALA A 179 -4.49 -10.75 -16.61
N TYR A 180 -4.97 -9.62 -17.11
CA TYR A 180 -6.07 -8.89 -16.53
C TYR A 180 -7.35 -9.05 -17.34
N SER A 181 -8.46 -9.30 -16.68
CA SER A 181 -9.78 -9.34 -17.28
C SER A 181 -10.78 -8.50 -16.49
N ASP A 182 -11.59 -7.73 -17.20
CA ASP A 182 -12.66 -6.95 -16.60
C ASP A 182 -13.77 -7.85 -16.05
N ALA A 183 -14.33 -7.46 -14.92
CA ALA A 183 -15.58 -8.01 -14.40
C ALA A 183 -16.52 -6.89 -13.99
N GLU A 184 -17.83 -7.11 -14.13
CA GLU A 184 -18.87 -6.18 -13.67
C GLU A 184 -18.96 -6.07 -12.16
N VAL A 185 -17.84 -6.13 -11.45
CA VAL A 185 -17.76 -5.97 -10.00
C VAL A 185 -17.20 -4.61 -9.66
N ARG A 186 -17.97 -3.84 -8.90
CA ARG A 186 -17.56 -2.49 -8.49
C ARG A 186 -16.43 -2.50 -7.46
N ARG A 187 -16.27 -3.58 -6.70
CA ARG A 187 -15.24 -3.74 -5.65
C ARG A 187 -14.79 -5.19 -5.57
N GLY A 188 -13.52 -5.34 -5.23
CA GLY A 188 -12.88 -6.64 -5.06
C GLY A 188 -12.19 -7.15 -6.33
N ILE A 189 -11.26 -8.03 -6.11
CA ILE A 189 -10.50 -8.72 -7.15
C ILE A 189 -10.50 -10.22 -6.87
N ARG A 190 -10.44 -11.00 -7.93
CA ARG A 190 -10.15 -12.42 -7.89
C ARG A 190 -8.79 -12.66 -8.51
N VAL A 191 -7.92 -13.32 -7.79
CA VAL A 191 -6.59 -13.71 -8.28
C VAL A 191 -6.52 -15.23 -8.35
N LYS A 192 -6.00 -15.75 -9.47
CA LYS A 192 -5.73 -17.16 -9.68
C LYS A 192 -4.27 -17.29 -10.11
N THR A 193 -3.52 -18.08 -9.40
CA THR A 193 -2.12 -18.42 -9.70
C THR A 193 -2.04 -19.80 -10.32
N MET A 194 -1.23 -19.96 -11.35
CA MET A 194 -1.05 -21.21 -12.11
C MET A 194 0.44 -21.47 -12.27
#